data_fd5e9fb5dc9e709501a75fb18feef464
#
_entry.id   fd5e9fb5dc9e709501a75fb18feef464
#
_cell.length_a   1.000
_cell.length_b   1.000
_cell.length_c   1.000
_cell.angle_alpha   90.00
_cell.angle_beta   90.00
_cell.angle_gamma   90.00
#
_symmetry.space_group_name_H-M   'P 1'
#
loop_
_entity.id
_entity.type
_entity.pdbx_description
1 polymer ?
#
loop_
_entity_poly.entity_id
_entity_poly.type
_entity_poly.pdbx_seq_one_letter_code
_entity_poly.pdbx_strand_id
1 'polypeptide(L)'
;QKCSATSRVYVHQSVEEEFIGSLKKYTEGLKLGDPRERDVFLGPVIDKKAKETFTGAVELTRKDGGTVITGGRVRTDGPFSRGYYPEPTIATGLPRGHSLERRELFVPFLVAGTFKMFDEALARANDTEYGLTAGIFSEDEAEVDAFFDRIRFGVCYANRRGGATTGAWAGRQSFGGWRASGSTGKGVGGPYYLLSYLREQSQTRR
;
A
#
# COMPACT_ATOMS: atom_id res chain seq x y z
N GLN A 1 8.27 -0.89 5.64
CA GLN A 1 8.07 -2.22 5.09
C GLN A 1 6.92 -2.91 5.83
N LYS A 2 5.71 -2.77 5.30
CA LYS A 2 4.47 -3.32 5.86
C LYS A 2 3.61 -3.86 4.73
N CYS A 3 3.11 -5.08 4.84
CA CYS A 3 2.30 -5.74 3.80
C CYS A 3 1.03 -4.97 3.39
N SER A 4 0.44 -4.22 4.31
CA SER A 4 -0.76 -3.42 4.09
C SER A 4 -0.49 -1.92 3.92
N ALA A 5 0.77 -1.50 3.78
CA ALA A 5 1.08 -0.10 3.51
C ALA A 5 0.63 0.28 2.09
N THR A 6 0.11 1.49 1.96
CA THR A 6 -0.33 2.02 0.67
C THR A 6 0.86 2.18 -0.27
N SER A 7 0.85 1.46 -1.38
CA SER A 7 1.87 1.55 -2.44
C SER A 7 1.42 2.39 -3.63
N ARG A 8 0.09 2.56 -3.78
CA ARG A 8 -0.53 3.32 -4.87
C ARG A 8 -1.69 4.13 -4.35
N VAL A 9 -1.85 5.33 -4.86
CA VAL A 9 -3.03 6.16 -4.65
C VAL A 9 -3.51 6.72 -5.98
N TYR A 10 -4.81 6.64 -6.23
CA TYR A 10 -5.44 7.25 -7.38
C TYR A 10 -6.35 8.37 -6.89
N VAL A 11 -6.17 9.56 -7.45
CA VAL A 11 -6.83 10.79 -7.03
C VAL A 11 -7.66 11.33 -8.17
N HIS A 12 -8.92 11.70 -7.89
CA HIS A 12 -9.74 12.36 -8.91
C HIS A 12 -9.12 13.69 -9.32
N GLN A 13 -9.13 14.00 -10.61
CA GLN A 13 -8.48 15.19 -11.17
C GLN A 13 -8.93 16.51 -10.53
N SER A 14 -10.19 16.60 -10.05
CA SER A 14 -10.72 17.84 -9.46
C SER A 14 -10.08 18.21 -8.12
N VAL A 15 -9.45 17.26 -7.42
CA VAL A 15 -8.81 17.46 -6.11
C VAL A 15 -7.32 17.12 -6.13
N GLU A 16 -6.77 16.86 -7.31
CA GLU A 16 -5.38 16.40 -7.47
C GLU A 16 -4.38 17.37 -6.85
N GLU A 17 -4.45 18.63 -7.22
CA GLU A 17 -3.49 19.66 -6.80
C GLU A 17 -3.46 19.79 -5.27
N GLU A 18 -4.63 19.92 -4.66
CA GLU A 18 -4.77 20.04 -3.21
C GLU A 18 -4.29 18.78 -2.48
N PHE A 19 -4.73 17.61 -2.97
CA PHE A 19 -4.38 16.34 -2.37
C PHE A 19 -2.87 16.06 -2.46
N ILE A 20 -2.29 16.20 -3.64
CA ILE A 20 -0.86 15.96 -3.87
C ILE A 20 -0.01 16.98 -3.10
N GLY A 21 -0.41 18.24 -3.08
CA GLY A 21 0.26 19.27 -2.28
C GLY A 21 0.27 18.95 -0.79
N SER A 22 -0.86 18.54 -0.25
CA SER A 22 -1.00 18.12 1.15
C SER A 22 -0.19 16.86 1.44
N LEU A 23 -0.27 15.84 0.58
CA LEU A 23 0.47 14.59 0.72
C LEU A 23 1.99 14.82 0.72
N LYS A 24 2.48 15.67 -0.18
CA LYS A 24 3.89 16.09 -0.23
C LYS A 24 4.31 16.73 1.10
N LYS A 25 3.56 17.73 1.56
CA LYS A 25 3.84 18.46 2.81
C LYS A 25 3.91 17.52 4.02
N TYR A 26 2.95 16.59 4.15
CA TYR A 26 2.95 15.59 5.21
C TYR A 26 4.16 14.67 5.11
N THR A 27 4.50 14.22 3.92
CA THR A 27 5.64 13.32 3.69
C THR A 27 6.97 13.98 4.03
N GLU A 28 7.16 15.24 3.67
CA GLU A 28 8.35 16.03 4.01
C GLU A 28 8.49 16.29 5.51
N GLY A 29 7.39 16.28 6.26
CA GLY A 29 7.38 16.39 7.72
C GLY A 29 7.71 15.08 8.46
N LEU A 30 7.81 13.94 7.77
CA LEU A 30 8.10 12.67 8.42
C LEU A 30 9.58 12.54 8.79
N LYS A 31 9.85 12.35 10.08
CA LYS A 31 11.22 12.20 10.58
C LYS A 31 11.75 10.81 10.27
N LEU A 32 12.87 10.76 9.56
CA LEU A 32 13.65 9.56 9.31
C LEU A 32 14.76 9.46 10.36
N GLY A 33 14.99 8.28 10.95
CA GLY A 33 16.02 8.14 11.98
C GLY A 33 16.02 6.80 12.70
N ASP A 34 16.55 6.78 13.92
CA ASP A 34 16.54 5.61 14.79
C ASP A 34 15.10 5.35 15.29
N PRO A 35 14.50 4.18 15.00
CA PRO A 35 13.13 3.88 15.37
C PRO A 35 12.88 3.74 16.89
N ARG A 36 13.92 3.79 17.71
CA ARG A 36 13.82 3.86 19.18
C ARG A 36 13.47 5.26 19.68
N GLU A 37 13.70 6.28 18.86
CA GLU A 37 13.31 7.66 19.15
C GLU A 37 11.82 7.85 18.94
N ARG A 38 11.11 8.49 19.88
CA ARG A 38 9.64 8.61 19.86
C ARG A 38 9.09 9.42 18.69
N ASP A 39 9.83 10.38 18.21
CA ASP A 39 9.44 11.30 17.14
C ASP A 39 9.90 10.82 15.75
N VAL A 40 10.59 9.67 15.68
CA VAL A 40 10.96 9.05 14.41
C VAL A 40 9.79 8.25 13.86
N PHE A 41 9.39 8.59 12.65
CA PHE A 41 8.33 7.90 11.93
C PHE A 41 8.84 6.68 11.13
N LEU A 42 10.01 6.80 10.52
CA LEU A 42 10.57 5.79 9.64
C LEU A 42 12.03 5.47 10.01
N GLY A 43 12.31 4.19 10.21
CA GLY A 43 13.66 3.64 10.37
C GLY A 43 14.30 3.22 9.04
N PRO A 44 15.42 2.47 9.11
CA PRO A 44 16.06 1.93 7.92
C PRO A 44 15.25 0.81 7.31
N VAL A 45 15.44 0.57 6.00
CA VAL A 45 14.98 -0.67 5.37
C VAL A 45 15.88 -1.84 5.77
N ILE A 46 15.34 -3.06 5.63
CA ILE A 46 15.89 -4.27 6.24
C ILE A 46 17.29 -4.64 5.72
N ASP A 47 17.59 -4.42 4.45
CA ASP A 47 18.82 -4.87 3.82
C ASP A 47 19.24 -4.04 2.59
N LYS A 48 20.38 -4.42 2.03
CA LYS A 48 20.94 -3.81 0.82
C LYS A 48 20.01 -4.00 -0.39
N LYS A 49 19.35 -5.15 -0.51
CA LYS A 49 18.44 -5.45 -1.61
C LYS A 49 17.23 -4.51 -1.60
N ALA A 50 16.67 -4.24 -0.43
CA ALA A 50 15.57 -3.26 -0.28
C ALA A 50 16.03 -1.86 -0.68
N LYS A 51 17.26 -1.44 -0.29
CA LYS A 51 17.84 -0.18 -0.75
C LYS A 51 17.99 -0.14 -2.28
N GLU A 52 18.48 -1.20 -2.90
CA GLU A 52 18.65 -1.30 -4.35
C GLU A 52 17.30 -1.27 -5.08
N THR A 53 16.27 -1.95 -4.54
CA THR A 53 14.91 -1.88 -5.05
C THR A 53 14.38 -0.45 -5.02
N PHE A 54 14.59 0.28 -3.91
CA PHE A 54 14.21 1.67 -3.80
C PHE A 54 14.93 2.55 -4.84
N THR A 55 16.25 2.44 -4.92
CA THR A 55 17.05 3.24 -5.87
C THR A 55 16.62 2.96 -7.31
N GLY A 56 16.44 1.69 -7.67
CA GLY A 56 15.97 1.30 -8.99
C GLY A 56 14.57 1.83 -9.32
N ALA A 57 13.66 1.89 -8.34
CA ALA A 57 12.34 2.49 -8.53
C ALA A 57 12.41 4.00 -8.81
N VAL A 58 13.28 4.72 -8.10
CA VAL A 58 13.53 6.16 -8.34
C VAL A 58 14.11 6.41 -9.73
N GLU A 59 15.11 5.62 -10.11
CA GLU A 59 15.75 5.72 -11.44
C GLU A 59 14.76 5.39 -12.55
N LEU A 60 13.99 4.33 -12.40
CA LEU A 60 12.97 3.91 -13.38
C LEU A 60 11.89 4.98 -13.53
N THR A 61 11.44 5.60 -12.42
CA THR A 61 10.49 6.71 -12.47
C THR A 61 10.99 7.83 -13.37
N ARG A 62 12.23 8.27 -13.16
CA ARG A 62 12.82 9.36 -13.95
C ARG A 62 13.05 8.99 -15.41
N LYS A 63 13.51 7.75 -15.65
CA LYS A 63 13.75 7.23 -16.99
C LYS A 63 12.48 7.16 -17.82
N ASP A 64 11.37 6.76 -17.22
CA ASP A 64 10.11 6.51 -17.91
C ASP A 64 9.16 7.75 -17.89
N GLY A 65 9.72 8.93 -17.61
CA GLY A 65 9.04 10.22 -17.73
C GLY A 65 8.21 10.63 -16.52
N GLY A 66 8.24 9.85 -15.43
CA GLY A 66 7.62 10.23 -14.16
C GLY A 66 8.42 11.26 -13.37
N THR A 67 7.79 11.85 -12.39
CA THR A 67 8.37 12.87 -11.50
C THR A 67 8.40 12.37 -10.06
N VAL A 68 9.57 12.45 -9.42
CA VAL A 68 9.71 12.27 -7.96
C VAL A 68 9.47 13.62 -7.31
N ILE A 69 8.30 13.79 -6.66
CA ILE A 69 7.87 15.08 -6.10
C ILE A 69 8.38 15.34 -4.68
N THR A 70 8.80 14.29 -3.96
CA THR A 70 9.49 14.37 -2.66
C THR A 70 10.31 13.12 -2.41
N GLY A 71 11.36 13.21 -1.58
CA GLY A 71 12.27 12.10 -1.28
C GLY A 71 13.22 11.76 -2.43
N GLY A 72 13.34 10.48 -2.75
CA GLY A 72 14.14 9.95 -3.86
C GLY A 72 15.63 9.82 -3.58
N ARG A 73 16.06 9.94 -2.33
CA ARG A 73 17.45 9.77 -1.92
C ARG A 73 17.58 8.73 -0.81
N VAL A 74 18.75 8.13 -0.72
CA VAL A 74 19.14 7.30 0.43
C VAL A 74 20.13 8.12 1.25
N ARG A 75 19.80 8.35 2.52
CA ARG A 75 20.65 9.07 3.46
C ARG A 75 21.83 8.19 3.87
N THR A 76 23.02 8.79 3.91
CA THR A 76 24.27 8.09 4.29
C THR A 76 25.14 8.92 5.24
N ASP A 77 24.72 10.12 5.55
CA ASP A 77 25.44 11.11 6.38
C ASP A 77 25.20 10.86 7.89
N GLY A 78 26.17 11.17 8.71
CA GLY A 78 26.05 11.15 10.16
C GLY A 78 25.44 9.86 10.73
N PRO A 79 24.30 9.94 11.44
CA PRO A 79 23.64 8.77 12.05
C PRO A 79 23.14 7.75 11.03
N PHE A 80 22.98 8.13 9.77
CA PHE A 80 22.48 7.26 8.69
C PHE A 80 23.56 6.38 8.05
N SER A 81 24.85 6.55 8.43
CA SER A 81 25.97 5.82 7.83
C SER A 81 25.98 4.31 8.15
N ARG A 82 25.26 3.86 9.19
CA ARG A 82 25.25 2.47 9.64
C ARG A 82 23.99 1.69 9.22
N GLY A 83 23.22 2.20 8.25
CA GLY A 83 21.99 1.55 7.81
C GLY A 83 21.59 1.97 6.40
N TYR A 84 20.44 1.51 5.98
CA TYR A 84 19.87 1.81 4.68
C TYR A 84 18.63 2.70 4.88
N TYR A 85 18.79 4.00 4.74
CA TYR A 85 17.76 5.00 5.07
C TYR A 85 17.21 5.70 3.81
N PRO A 86 16.33 5.03 3.03
CA PRO A 86 15.65 5.72 1.94
C PRO A 86 14.63 6.72 2.51
N GLU A 87 14.60 7.90 1.92
CA GLU A 87 13.61 8.92 2.26
C GLU A 87 12.21 8.47 1.80
N PRO A 88 11.13 8.76 2.57
CA PRO A 88 9.77 8.57 2.08
C PRO A 88 9.60 9.28 0.74
N THR A 89 9.15 8.53 -0.27
CA THR A 89 9.20 8.98 -1.66
C THR A 89 7.84 8.89 -2.32
N ILE A 90 7.47 9.94 -3.05
CA ILE A 90 6.26 9.97 -3.87
C ILE A 90 6.64 10.22 -5.32
N ALA A 91 6.14 9.36 -6.20
CA ALA A 91 6.27 9.46 -7.65
C ALA A 91 4.92 9.75 -8.30
N THR A 92 4.91 10.62 -9.31
CA THR A 92 3.73 10.98 -10.11
C THR A 92 4.05 10.94 -11.60
N GLY A 93 3.03 11.07 -12.45
CA GLY A 93 3.22 11.24 -13.89
C GLY A 93 3.69 9.99 -14.64
N LEU A 94 3.66 8.80 -14.01
CA LEU A 94 3.97 7.56 -14.70
C LEU A 94 2.86 7.17 -15.70
N PRO A 95 3.22 6.56 -16.83
CA PRO A 95 2.24 6.02 -17.76
C PRO A 95 1.31 5.00 -17.09
N ARG A 96 0.05 4.94 -17.54
CA ARG A 96 -0.92 3.96 -17.04
C ARG A 96 -0.41 2.53 -17.23
N GLY A 97 -0.58 1.71 -16.19
CA GLY A 97 -0.13 0.32 -16.19
C GLY A 97 1.39 0.15 -16.09
N HIS A 98 2.08 1.18 -15.67
CA HIS A 98 3.51 1.12 -15.43
C HIS A 98 3.87 0.03 -14.40
N SER A 99 5.04 -0.60 -14.54
CA SER A 99 5.46 -1.71 -13.67
C SER A 99 5.51 -1.34 -12.19
N LEU A 100 5.83 -0.10 -11.84
CA LEU A 100 5.82 0.41 -10.46
C LEU A 100 4.40 0.53 -9.87
N GLU A 101 3.35 0.56 -10.70
CA GLU A 101 1.97 0.48 -10.24
C GLU A 101 1.51 -0.95 -9.95
N ARG A 102 2.18 -1.96 -10.55
CA ARG A 102 1.74 -3.37 -10.48
C ARG A 102 2.55 -4.21 -9.51
N ARG A 103 3.83 -3.89 -9.35
CA ARG A 103 4.77 -4.66 -8.53
C ARG A 103 4.76 -4.19 -7.09
N GLU A 104 4.90 -5.14 -6.16
CA GLU A 104 5.18 -4.84 -4.77
C GLU A 104 6.68 -4.53 -4.60
N LEU A 105 7.00 -3.29 -4.22
CA LEU A 105 8.38 -2.87 -3.99
C LEU A 105 8.85 -3.15 -2.55
N PHE A 106 7.94 -3.10 -1.61
CA PHE A 106 8.17 -3.28 -0.17
C PHE A 106 9.20 -2.32 0.43
N VAL A 107 9.15 -1.07 -0.03
CA VAL A 107 10.02 0.04 0.39
C VAL A 107 9.19 1.33 0.53
N PRO A 108 9.70 2.39 1.17
CA PRO A 108 8.94 3.63 1.36
C PRO A 108 8.81 4.44 0.06
N PHE A 109 8.07 3.89 -0.90
CA PHE A 109 7.84 4.45 -2.22
C PHE A 109 6.36 4.36 -2.57
N LEU A 110 5.74 5.50 -2.86
CA LEU A 110 4.33 5.62 -3.23
C LEU A 110 4.22 6.14 -4.67
N VAL A 111 3.39 5.48 -5.46
CA VAL A 111 2.97 5.97 -6.78
C VAL A 111 1.62 6.65 -6.66
N ALA A 112 1.53 7.92 -7.05
CA ALA A 112 0.29 8.65 -7.14
C ALA A 112 -0.10 8.87 -8.61
N GLY A 113 -1.32 8.48 -8.95
CA GLY A 113 -1.88 8.64 -10.28
C GLY A 113 -3.21 9.39 -10.24
N THR A 114 -3.61 9.96 -11.37
CA THR A 114 -4.85 10.72 -11.50
C THR A 114 -5.86 9.94 -12.34
N PHE A 115 -7.13 10.16 -12.06
CA PHE A 115 -8.22 9.60 -12.87
C PHE A 115 -9.34 10.65 -13.10
N LYS A 116 -10.15 10.40 -14.12
CA LYS A 116 -11.34 11.21 -14.44
C LYS A 116 -12.64 10.49 -14.12
N MET A 117 -12.69 9.20 -14.36
CA MET A 117 -13.87 8.37 -14.19
C MET A 117 -13.61 7.32 -13.13
N PHE A 118 -14.55 7.08 -12.24
CA PHE A 118 -14.45 6.08 -11.18
C PHE A 118 -14.08 4.69 -11.69
N ASP A 119 -14.68 4.25 -12.79
CA ASP A 119 -14.38 2.97 -13.42
C ASP A 119 -12.91 2.81 -13.84
N GLU A 120 -12.28 3.91 -14.26
CA GLU A 120 -10.85 3.94 -14.57
C GLU A 120 -10.01 3.68 -13.32
N ALA A 121 -10.31 4.36 -12.22
CA ALA A 121 -9.60 4.18 -10.95
C ALA A 121 -9.74 2.74 -10.44
N LEU A 122 -10.94 2.19 -10.50
CA LEU A 122 -11.24 0.83 -10.08
C LEU A 122 -10.52 -0.22 -10.95
N ALA A 123 -10.49 -0.02 -12.25
CA ALA A 123 -9.76 -0.90 -13.18
C ALA A 123 -8.25 -0.87 -12.87
N ARG A 124 -7.66 0.30 -12.68
CA ARG A 124 -6.24 0.46 -12.31
C ARG A 124 -5.94 -0.14 -10.93
N ALA A 125 -6.82 0.04 -9.96
CA ALA A 125 -6.67 -0.57 -8.63
C ALA A 125 -6.63 -2.10 -8.72
N ASN A 126 -7.44 -2.68 -9.61
CA ASN A 126 -7.49 -4.12 -9.85
C ASN A 126 -6.37 -4.65 -10.76
N ASP A 127 -5.61 -3.79 -11.45
CA ASP A 127 -4.56 -4.18 -12.38
C ASP A 127 -3.24 -4.53 -11.67
N THR A 128 -3.27 -5.61 -10.91
CA THR A 128 -2.14 -6.18 -10.19
C THR A 128 -2.39 -7.66 -9.90
N GLU A 129 -1.37 -8.43 -9.69
CA GLU A 129 -1.47 -9.81 -9.21
C GLU A 129 -1.81 -9.91 -7.71
N TYR A 130 -1.62 -8.83 -6.95
CA TYR A 130 -1.88 -8.78 -5.52
C TYR A 130 -3.32 -8.39 -5.19
N GLY A 131 -3.74 -8.66 -3.96
CA GLY A 131 -5.08 -8.36 -3.50
C GLY A 131 -5.23 -8.38 -1.97
N LEU A 132 -4.31 -7.72 -1.25
CA LEU A 132 -4.37 -7.71 0.22
C LEU A 132 -5.33 -6.65 0.74
N THR A 133 -5.02 -5.36 0.57
CA THR A 133 -5.84 -4.27 1.11
C THR A 133 -6.15 -3.22 0.04
N ALA A 134 -7.38 -2.71 0.06
CA ALA A 134 -7.79 -1.58 -0.75
C ALA A 134 -8.75 -0.67 0.03
N GLY A 135 -8.73 0.62 -0.24
CA GLY A 135 -9.63 1.58 0.38
C GLY A 135 -10.14 2.62 -0.61
N ILE A 136 -11.32 3.13 -0.33
CA ILE A 136 -11.94 4.25 -1.02
C ILE A 136 -12.24 5.38 -0.04
N PHE A 137 -12.16 6.61 -0.53
CA PHE A 137 -12.68 7.80 0.11
C PHE A 137 -13.59 8.50 -0.90
N SER A 138 -14.88 8.48 -0.65
CA SER A 138 -15.92 9.11 -1.47
C SER A 138 -17.10 9.48 -0.58
N GLU A 139 -17.76 10.58 -0.90
CA GLU A 139 -19.04 10.97 -0.31
C GLU A 139 -20.25 10.40 -1.07
N ASP A 140 -19.99 9.82 -2.26
CA ASP A 140 -21.01 9.15 -3.07
C ASP A 140 -21.15 7.68 -2.64
N GLU A 141 -22.25 7.34 -2.00
CA GLU A 141 -22.56 5.98 -1.55
C GLU A 141 -22.64 4.99 -2.73
N ALA A 142 -23.06 5.41 -3.91
CA ALA A 142 -23.10 4.53 -5.09
C ALA A 142 -21.68 4.16 -5.56
N GLU A 143 -20.71 5.08 -5.47
CA GLU A 143 -19.30 4.75 -5.71
C GLU A 143 -18.74 3.81 -4.66
N VAL A 144 -19.11 4.00 -3.37
CA VAL A 144 -18.68 3.13 -2.28
C VAL A 144 -19.22 1.71 -2.48
N ASP A 145 -20.50 1.57 -2.81
CA ASP A 145 -21.13 0.26 -3.08
C ASP A 145 -20.49 -0.41 -4.31
N ALA A 146 -20.33 0.33 -5.41
CA ALA A 146 -19.66 -0.18 -6.59
C ALA A 146 -18.19 -0.57 -6.34
N PHE A 147 -17.50 0.14 -5.46
CA PHE A 147 -16.17 -0.24 -5.00
C PHE A 147 -16.19 -1.59 -4.31
N PHE A 148 -17.05 -1.80 -3.30
CA PHE A 148 -17.11 -3.07 -2.58
C PHE A 148 -17.49 -4.24 -3.47
N ASP A 149 -18.39 -4.03 -4.42
CA ASP A 149 -18.81 -5.08 -5.36
C ASP A 149 -17.71 -5.51 -6.35
N ARG A 150 -16.86 -4.58 -6.75
CA ARG A 150 -15.98 -4.78 -7.92
C ARG A 150 -14.49 -4.80 -7.60
N ILE A 151 -14.09 -4.37 -6.40
CA ILE A 151 -12.68 -4.43 -5.98
C ILE A 151 -12.28 -5.87 -5.66
N ARG A 152 -11.10 -6.29 -6.07
CA ARG A 152 -10.64 -7.68 -5.94
C ARG A 152 -9.55 -7.83 -4.89
N PHE A 153 -9.86 -7.40 -3.67
CA PHE A 153 -8.98 -7.42 -2.51
C PHE A 153 -9.66 -8.06 -1.31
N GLY A 154 -8.89 -8.72 -0.46
CA GLY A 154 -9.44 -9.45 0.68
C GLY A 154 -9.82 -8.59 1.87
N VAL A 155 -9.20 -7.41 2.01
CA VAL A 155 -9.49 -6.44 3.08
C VAL A 155 -9.80 -5.09 2.45
N CYS A 156 -11.07 -4.68 2.54
CA CYS A 156 -11.55 -3.45 1.93
C CYS A 156 -12.14 -2.51 2.98
N TYR A 157 -11.99 -1.22 2.78
CA TYR A 157 -12.56 -0.20 3.67
C TYR A 157 -12.99 1.05 2.89
N ALA A 158 -13.99 1.75 3.41
CA ALA A 158 -14.42 3.05 2.91
C ALA A 158 -14.32 4.10 4.00
N ASN A 159 -13.91 5.31 3.65
CA ASN A 159 -13.91 6.53 4.48
C ASN A 159 -13.25 6.37 5.86
N ARG A 160 -12.33 5.42 6.01
CA ARG A 160 -11.69 5.07 7.27
C ARG A 160 -10.46 5.94 7.50
N ARG A 161 -10.52 6.76 8.55
CA ARG A 161 -9.40 7.58 9.04
C ARG A 161 -8.57 6.79 10.06
N GLY A 162 -7.27 6.94 10.05
CA GLY A 162 -6.35 6.35 11.03
C GLY A 162 -6.32 4.81 11.04
N GLY A 163 -5.15 4.20 11.05
CA GLY A 163 -4.99 2.75 11.02
C GLY A 163 -5.63 2.05 9.82
N ALA A 164 -5.98 2.81 8.79
CA ALA A 164 -6.74 2.33 7.64
C ALA A 164 -6.01 1.28 6.80
N THR A 165 -4.68 1.30 6.80
CA THR A 165 -3.89 0.37 5.99
C THR A 165 -4.08 -1.10 6.35
N THR A 166 -4.45 -1.43 7.59
CA THR A 166 -4.78 -2.81 7.96
C THR A 166 -6.20 -3.19 7.59
N GLY A 167 -7.15 -2.25 7.62
CA GLY A 167 -8.55 -2.43 7.20
C GLY A 167 -9.40 -3.33 8.10
N ALA A 168 -8.86 -4.45 8.56
CA ALA A 168 -9.62 -5.46 9.30
C ALA A 168 -9.65 -5.21 10.82
N TRP A 169 -10.81 -5.51 11.43
CA TRP A 169 -10.97 -5.52 12.89
C TRP A 169 -10.49 -6.86 13.45
N ALA A 170 -9.41 -6.83 14.20
CA ALA A 170 -8.84 -8.01 14.84
C ALA A 170 -9.87 -8.77 15.66
N GLY A 171 -9.95 -10.11 15.50
CA GLY A 171 -10.87 -10.99 16.17
C GLY A 171 -12.31 -11.02 15.60
N ARG A 172 -12.64 -10.13 14.66
CA ARG A 172 -13.98 -10.09 14.03
C ARG A 172 -13.93 -10.25 12.52
N GLN A 173 -12.88 -9.74 11.89
CA GLN A 173 -12.70 -9.79 10.43
C GLN A 173 -11.40 -10.50 10.09
N SER A 174 -11.41 -11.26 9.01
CA SER A 174 -10.21 -11.87 8.48
C SER A 174 -9.27 -10.79 7.91
N PHE A 175 -8.00 -10.86 8.27
CA PHE A 175 -6.94 -10.18 7.55
C PHE A 175 -6.30 -11.18 6.60
N GLY A 176 -6.80 -11.25 5.37
CA GLY A 176 -6.34 -12.19 4.35
C GLY A 176 -6.48 -11.60 2.95
N GLY A 177 -5.53 -11.91 2.08
CA GLY A 177 -5.50 -11.44 0.72
C GLY A 177 -6.17 -12.39 -0.26
N TRP A 178 -6.47 -11.86 -1.43
CA TRP A 178 -6.86 -12.62 -2.61
C TRP A 178 -5.70 -12.69 -3.60
N ARG A 179 -5.81 -13.50 -4.63
CA ARG A 179 -4.79 -13.68 -5.67
C ARG A 179 -3.42 -14.08 -5.06
N ALA A 180 -2.33 -13.47 -5.48
CA ALA A 180 -0.99 -13.74 -4.95
C ALA A 180 -0.81 -13.33 -3.47
N SER A 181 -1.74 -12.56 -2.91
CA SER A 181 -1.69 -12.15 -1.50
C SER A 181 -2.32 -13.13 -0.53
N GLY A 182 -2.92 -14.24 -0.98
CA GLY A 182 -3.48 -15.26 -0.10
C GLY A 182 -4.12 -16.43 -0.85
N SER A 183 -3.99 -17.63 -0.30
CA SER A 183 -4.43 -18.87 -0.95
C SER A 183 -5.88 -19.26 -0.67
N THR A 184 -6.43 -18.89 0.49
CA THR A 184 -7.74 -19.37 0.94
C THR A 184 -8.78 -18.26 1.17
N GLY A 185 -8.38 -17.00 1.21
CA GLY A 185 -9.23 -15.90 1.67
C GLY A 185 -9.59 -15.93 3.18
N LYS A 186 -9.18 -16.98 3.90
CA LYS A 186 -9.38 -17.15 5.33
C LYS A 186 -8.13 -16.71 6.07
N GLY A 187 -8.01 -15.40 6.30
CA GLY A 187 -6.81 -14.83 6.91
C GLY A 187 -6.82 -14.86 8.43
N VAL A 188 -5.71 -14.35 8.96
CA VAL A 188 -5.47 -14.21 10.41
C VAL A 188 -6.58 -13.41 11.08
N GLY A 189 -6.95 -13.79 12.31
CA GLY A 189 -7.84 -13.03 13.18
C GLY A 189 -9.32 -13.11 12.83
N GLY A 190 -9.71 -13.81 11.79
CA GLY A 190 -11.11 -14.04 11.45
C GLY A 190 -11.72 -15.27 12.12
N PRO A 191 -13.06 -15.44 12.04
CA PRO A 191 -13.77 -16.54 12.70
C PRO A 191 -13.37 -17.93 12.17
N TYR A 192 -12.86 -17.99 10.95
CA TYR A 192 -12.44 -19.25 10.30
C TYR A 192 -10.95 -19.57 10.46
N TYR A 193 -10.19 -18.74 11.15
CA TYR A 193 -8.73 -18.91 11.25
C TYR A 193 -8.34 -20.21 11.94
N LEU A 194 -9.01 -20.54 13.05
CA LEU A 194 -8.75 -21.78 13.80
C LEU A 194 -9.02 -23.03 12.98
N LEU A 195 -9.99 -23.00 12.07
CA LEU A 195 -10.30 -24.17 11.21
C LEU A 195 -9.12 -24.57 10.31
N SER A 196 -8.22 -23.65 10.03
CA SER A 196 -6.99 -23.95 9.26
C SER A 196 -6.01 -24.86 10.00
N TYR A 197 -6.16 -25.02 11.29
CA TYR A 197 -5.32 -25.86 12.17
C TYR A 197 -6.03 -27.12 12.66
N LEU A 198 -7.31 -27.31 12.33
CA LEU A 198 -8.11 -28.45 12.73
C LEU A 198 -8.18 -29.46 11.59
N ARG A 199 -8.34 -30.73 11.96
CA ARG A 199 -8.61 -31.83 11.04
C ARG A 199 -10.02 -32.33 11.29
N GLU A 200 -10.80 -32.48 10.23
CA GLU A 200 -12.09 -33.11 10.27
C GLU A 200 -11.95 -34.62 10.32
N GLN A 201 -12.75 -35.30 11.15
CA GLN A 201 -12.81 -36.76 11.24
C GLN A 201 -14.25 -37.22 11.31
N SER A 202 -14.64 -38.09 10.39
CA SER A 202 -15.95 -38.79 10.43
C SER A 202 -15.79 -40.11 11.18
N GLN A 203 -16.67 -40.33 12.17
CA GLN A 203 -16.70 -41.56 12.94
C GLN A 203 -18.12 -42.13 12.89
N THR A 204 -18.26 -43.44 12.56
CA THR A 204 -19.52 -44.16 12.55
C THR A 204 -19.40 -45.36 13.49
N ARG A 205 -20.37 -45.53 14.42
CA ARG A 205 -20.54 -46.72 15.23
C ARG A 205 -21.85 -47.43 14.83
N ARG A 206 -21.82 -48.76 14.78
CA ARG A 206 -23.01 -49.61 14.75
C ARG A 206 -23.45 -49.94 16.16
#